data_92236f7ca9ec2f1298f540fc7ddc1255
#
_entry.id   92236f7ca9ec2f1298f540fc7ddc1255
#
_cell.length_a   1.000
_cell.length_b   1.000
_cell.length_c   1.000
_cell.angle_alpha   90.00
_cell.angle_beta   90.00
_cell.angle_gamma   90.00
#
_symmetry.space_group_name_H-M   'P 1'
#
loop_
_entity.id
_entity.type
_entity.pdbx_description
1 polymer ?
#
loop_
_entity_poly.entity_id
_entity_poly.type
_entity_poly.pdbx_seq_one_letter_code
_entity_poly.pdbx_strand_id
1 'polypeptide(L)'
;LLLILPLFFPASHTGSTHVMAGDGSFADYLKAFGLGLVAVSFTYGGYQQTINFGAEVKNPAKTIPASIFSGIALILCLYLIINYAYIQVIGFDQLKQSSNIAALMAEHVFGEKAARVLSVLLFLSVLGYVNGSLMNNPRVMQAMGEEKALPALFARRTEKNNVLFLSLTTFAMLSVIVVFWAETFDRILSFSIFLDSLGMVLSAATIFIFRRKQGKSHVE
;
A
#
# COMPACT_ATOMS: atom_id res chain seq x y z
N LEU A 1 4.76 -17.08 -5.47
CA LEU A 1 5.18 -18.49 -5.56
C LEU A 1 6.69 -18.60 -5.83
N LEU A 2 7.25 -17.92 -6.84
CA LEU A 2 8.69 -17.94 -7.17
C LEU A 2 9.59 -17.52 -6.00
N LEU A 3 9.15 -16.59 -5.14
CA LEU A 3 9.92 -16.10 -3.99
C LEU A 3 9.87 -17.03 -2.76
N ILE A 4 9.00 -18.03 -2.75
CA ILE A 4 8.87 -19.04 -1.69
C ILE A 4 9.66 -20.31 -2.04
N LEU A 5 9.93 -20.53 -3.32
CA LEU A 5 10.66 -21.68 -3.82
C LEU A 5 12.01 -21.93 -3.11
N PRO A 6 12.79 -20.89 -2.76
CA PRO A 6 14.07 -21.07 -2.06
C PRO A 6 13.99 -21.72 -0.69
N LEU A 7 12.82 -21.71 -0.03
CA LEU A 7 12.63 -22.43 1.23
C LEU A 7 12.76 -23.95 1.09
N PHE A 8 12.62 -24.46 -0.13
CA PHE A 8 12.75 -25.89 -0.44
C PHE A 8 14.17 -26.29 -0.87
N PHE A 9 15.09 -25.32 -1.01
CA PHE A 9 16.49 -25.59 -1.30
C PHE A 9 17.32 -25.42 -0.03
N PRO A 10 18.33 -26.28 0.22
CA PRO A 10 19.19 -26.15 1.39
C PRO A 10 19.91 -24.79 1.34
N ALA A 11 19.73 -24.00 2.39
CA ALA A 11 20.42 -22.73 2.54
C ALA A 11 21.93 -22.95 2.60
N SER A 12 22.66 -22.45 1.63
CA SER A 12 24.12 -22.60 1.55
C SER A 12 24.87 -21.53 2.37
N HIS A 13 24.21 -20.75 3.19
CA HIS A 13 24.84 -19.71 3.99
C HIS A 13 24.49 -19.83 5.47
N THR A 14 25.43 -20.36 6.24
CA THR A 14 25.58 -20.10 7.66
C THR A 14 26.09 -18.67 7.86
N GLY A 15 25.26 -17.69 7.55
CA GLY A 15 25.49 -16.31 7.98
C GLY A 15 25.26 -16.27 9.48
N SER A 16 26.33 -16.10 10.26
CA SER A 16 26.25 -15.81 11.68
C SER A 16 25.41 -14.54 11.84
N THR A 17 24.19 -14.68 12.34
CA THR A 17 23.38 -13.58 12.83
C THR A 17 24.06 -12.99 14.05
N HIS A 18 25.07 -12.17 13.86
CA HIS A 18 25.49 -11.22 14.88
C HIS A 18 24.36 -10.20 15.01
N VAL A 19 23.36 -10.55 15.81
CA VAL A 19 22.50 -9.55 16.40
C VAL A 19 23.42 -8.73 17.31
N MET A 20 23.97 -7.66 16.80
CA MET A 20 24.54 -6.61 17.64
C MET A 20 23.38 -6.11 18.48
N ALA A 21 23.31 -6.58 19.71
CA ALA A 21 22.53 -5.92 20.74
C ALA A 21 23.17 -4.53 20.90
N GLY A 22 22.68 -3.57 20.13
CA GLY A 22 23.15 -2.20 20.23
C GLY A 22 22.67 -1.66 21.57
N ASP A 23 23.57 -0.96 22.26
CA ASP A 23 23.26 -0.11 23.43
C ASP A 23 22.37 1.09 23.02
N GLY A 24 21.27 0.81 22.32
CA GLY A 24 20.30 1.83 21.93
C GLY A 24 19.48 2.27 23.13
N SER A 25 19.32 3.57 23.28
CA SER A 25 18.37 4.14 24.23
C SER A 25 16.95 3.65 23.90
N PHE A 26 16.06 3.56 24.91
CA PHE A 26 14.64 3.26 24.73
C PHE A 26 14.00 4.15 23.62
N ALA A 27 14.43 5.42 23.54
CA ALA A 27 13.99 6.34 22.51
C ALA A 27 14.38 5.90 21.08
N ASP A 28 15.54 5.27 20.90
CA ASP A 28 16.00 4.76 19.61
C ASP A 28 15.17 3.56 19.16
N TYR A 29 14.83 2.66 20.09
CA TYR A 29 13.93 1.54 19.82
C TYR A 29 12.50 2.01 19.48
N LEU A 30 11.99 3.02 20.19
CA LEU A 30 10.67 3.59 19.91
C LEU A 30 10.63 4.26 18.54
N LYS A 31 11.69 4.99 18.18
CA LYS A 31 11.84 5.62 16.87
C LYS A 31 11.92 4.57 15.75
N ALA A 32 12.72 3.54 15.93
CA ALA A 32 12.84 2.45 14.96
C ALA A 32 11.50 1.70 14.77
N PHE A 33 10.80 1.44 15.87
CA PHE A 33 9.47 0.85 15.84
C PHE A 33 8.47 1.74 15.11
N GLY A 34 8.47 3.05 15.37
CA GLY A 34 7.62 4.02 14.67
C GLY A 34 7.87 4.05 13.16
N LEU A 35 9.13 4.04 12.74
CA LEU A 35 9.49 3.97 11.32
C LEU A 35 9.03 2.64 10.68
N GLY A 36 9.17 1.53 11.41
CA GLY A 36 8.65 0.23 10.98
C GLY A 36 7.14 0.22 10.80
N LEU A 37 6.39 0.87 11.71
CA LEU A 37 4.93 1.00 11.61
C LEU A 37 4.50 1.77 10.35
N VAL A 38 5.25 2.78 9.93
CA VAL A 38 4.99 3.51 8.67
C VAL A 38 5.05 2.54 7.47
N ALA A 39 6.12 1.75 7.37
CA ALA A 39 6.28 0.77 6.29
C ALA A 39 5.17 -0.30 6.32
N VAL A 40 4.83 -0.81 7.50
CA VAL A 40 3.75 -1.79 7.70
C VAL A 40 2.41 -1.18 7.28
N SER A 41 2.09 0.04 7.70
CA SER A 41 0.83 0.71 7.35
C SER A 41 0.67 0.86 5.84
N PHE A 42 1.74 1.17 5.13
CA PHE A 42 1.72 1.22 3.67
C PHE A 42 1.50 -0.16 3.03
N THR A 43 2.20 -1.17 3.54
CA THR A 43 2.15 -2.54 3.01
C THR A 43 0.76 -3.16 3.16
N TYR A 44 0.08 -2.88 4.26
CA TYR A 44 -1.27 -3.39 4.56
C TYR A 44 -2.39 -2.45 4.08
N GLY A 45 -2.07 -1.33 3.43
CA GLY A 45 -3.05 -0.44 2.81
C GLY A 45 -3.86 -1.13 1.72
N GLY A 46 -4.96 -0.50 1.29
CA GLY A 46 -5.79 -0.99 0.18
C GLY A 46 -7.04 -1.78 0.60
N TYR A 47 -7.16 -2.25 1.84
CA TYR A 47 -8.38 -2.91 2.33
C TYR A 47 -9.61 -1.98 2.27
N GLN A 48 -9.42 -0.66 2.32
CA GLN A 48 -10.47 0.34 2.17
C GLN A 48 -11.18 0.24 0.81
N GLN A 49 -10.47 -0.22 -0.23
CA GLN A 49 -11.05 -0.40 -1.57
C GLN A 49 -12.19 -1.44 -1.59
N THR A 50 -12.18 -2.40 -0.67
CA THR A 50 -13.24 -3.40 -0.57
C THR A 50 -14.60 -2.80 -0.19
N ILE A 51 -14.61 -1.65 0.49
CA ILE A 51 -15.82 -0.93 0.89
C ILE A 51 -16.58 -0.43 -0.35
N ASN A 52 -15.87 -0.07 -1.41
CA ASN A 52 -16.46 0.43 -2.66
C ASN A 52 -17.32 -0.62 -3.38
N PHE A 53 -17.11 -1.91 -3.09
CA PHE A 53 -17.90 -3.01 -3.65
C PHE A 53 -19.10 -3.42 -2.79
N GLY A 54 -19.38 -2.67 -1.73
CA GLY A 54 -20.45 -3.01 -0.77
C GLY A 54 -21.83 -3.19 -1.38
N ALA A 55 -22.15 -2.45 -2.45
CA ALA A 55 -23.42 -2.58 -3.16
C ALA A 55 -23.54 -3.84 -4.04
N GLU A 56 -22.41 -4.45 -4.41
CA GLU A 56 -22.35 -5.61 -5.32
C GLU A 56 -22.26 -6.94 -4.56
N VAL A 57 -21.98 -6.89 -3.24
CA VAL A 57 -21.76 -8.08 -2.41
C VAL A 57 -23.02 -8.53 -1.72
N LYS A 58 -23.32 -9.85 -1.77
CA LYS A 58 -24.42 -10.44 -0.97
C LYS A 58 -24.06 -10.41 0.52
N ASN A 59 -24.97 -9.91 1.36
CA ASN A 59 -24.80 -9.78 2.81
C ASN A 59 -23.54 -8.99 3.20
N PRO A 60 -23.39 -7.72 2.76
CA PRO A 60 -22.16 -6.95 2.91
C PRO A 60 -21.71 -6.80 4.37
N ALA A 61 -22.65 -6.72 5.31
CA ALA A 61 -22.37 -6.58 6.74
C ALA A 61 -21.56 -7.76 7.35
N LYS A 62 -21.65 -8.95 6.76
CA LYS A 62 -20.86 -10.13 7.19
C LYS A 62 -19.71 -10.41 6.26
N THR A 63 -19.94 -10.33 4.95
CA THR A 63 -18.98 -10.73 3.93
C THR A 63 -17.80 -9.77 3.86
N ILE A 64 -18.02 -8.46 3.92
CA ILE A 64 -16.93 -7.47 3.82
C ILE A 64 -15.95 -7.59 5.01
N PRO A 65 -16.38 -7.57 6.28
CA PRO A 65 -15.46 -7.77 7.39
C PRO A 65 -14.71 -9.10 7.31
N ALA A 66 -15.40 -10.20 7.01
CA ALA A 66 -14.78 -11.52 6.89
C ALA A 66 -13.72 -11.55 5.79
N SER A 67 -13.98 -10.95 4.63
CA SER A 67 -13.03 -10.83 3.52
C SER A 67 -11.80 -10.00 3.90
N ILE A 68 -11.99 -8.88 4.61
CA ILE A 68 -10.90 -8.03 5.08
C ILE A 68 -10.02 -8.81 6.06
N PHE A 69 -10.59 -9.42 7.09
CA PHE A 69 -9.82 -10.18 8.08
C PHE A 69 -9.10 -11.38 7.48
N SER A 70 -9.76 -12.17 6.63
CA SER A 70 -9.12 -13.31 5.97
C SER A 70 -8.03 -12.88 4.99
N GLY A 71 -8.24 -11.79 4.26
CA GLY A 71 -7.24 -11.19 3.37
C GLY A 71 -6.01 -10.71 4.12
N ILE A 72 -6.20 -9.98 5.22
CA ILE A 72 -5.09 -9.51 6.07
C ILE A 72 -4.33 -10.70 6.66
N ALA A 73 -5.02 -11.72 7.17
CA ALA A 73 -4.38 -12.91 7.72
C ALA A 73 -3.54 -13.65 6.67
N LEU A 74 -4.07 -13.82 5.46
CA LEU A 74 -3.36 -14.44 4.35
C LEU A 74 -2.11 -13.63 3.97
N ILE A 75 -2.25 -12.32 3.83
CA ILE A 75 -1.14 -11.41 3.52
C ILE A 75 -0.07 -11.48 4.60
N LEU A 76 -0.46 -11.46 5.88
CA LEU A 76 0.46 -11.58 7.01
C LEU A 76 1.28 -12.87 6.93
N CYS A 77 0.63 -14.01 6.71
CA CYS A 77 1.31 -15.29 6.55
C CYS A 77 2.30 -15.28 5.37
N LEU A 78 1.88 -14.75 4.22
CA LEU A 78 2.75 -14.64 3.04
C LEU A 78 3.97 -13.75 3.30
N TYR A 79 3.79 -12.61 3.95
CA TYR A 79 4.91 -11.71 4.28
C TYR A 79 5.88 -12.34 5.28
N LEU A 80 5.39 -13.04 6.29
CA LEU A 80 6.25 -13.75 7.24
C LEU A 80 7.09 -14.82 6.53
N ILE A 81 6.47 -15.62 5.66
CA ILE A 81 7.16 -16.66 4.89
C ILE A 81 8.21 -16.05 3.95
N ILE A 82 7.86 -15.00 3.23
CA ILE A 82 8.78 -14.34 2.28
C ILE A 82 9.95 -13.69 3.02
N ASN A 83 9.70 -12.96 4.11
CA ASN A 83 10.76 -12.35 4.89
C ASN A 83 11.69 -13.40 5.53
N TYR A 84 11.14 -14.49 6.02
CA TYR A 84 11.93 -15.62 6.51
C TYR A 84 12.82 -16.20 5.40
N ALA A 85 12.29 -16.39 4.18
CA ALA A 85 13.05 -16.85 3.03
C ALA A 85 14.19 -15.88 2.66
N TYR A 86 13.93 -14.57 2.67
CA TYR A 86 14.95 -13.56 2.40
C TYR A 86 16.11 -13.62 3.41
N ILE A 87 15.80 -13.72 4.69
CA ILE A 87 16.82 -13.80 5.75
C ILE A 87 17.66 -15.07 5.61
N GLN A 88 17.03 -16.20 5.29
CA GLN A 88 17.72 -17.49 5.15
C GLN A 88 18.62 -17.55 3.92
N VAL A 89 18.21 -16.97 2.80
CA VAL A 89 18.95 -17.07 1.53
C VAL A 89 19.98 -15.98 1.35
N ILE A 90 19.60 -14.74 1.66
CA ILE A 90 20.43 -13.55 1.41
C ILE A 90 21.27 -13.20 2.63
N GLY A 91 20.73 -13.40 3.84
CA GLY A 91 21.33 -12.95 5.08
C GLY A 91 21.00 -11.48 5.39
N PHE A 92 20.97 -11.18 6.70
CA PHE A 92 20.47 -9.89 7.20
C PHE A 92 21.32 -8.68 6.78
N ASP A 93 22.64 -8.86 6.68
CA ASP A 93 23.57 -7.77 6.36
C ASP A 93 23.46 -7.29 4.90
N GLN A 94 23.24 -8.22 3.97
CA GLN A 94 23.02 -7.87 2.57
C GLN A 94 21.64 -7.27 2.33
N LEU A 95 20.62 -7.74 3.09
CA LEU A 95 19.27 -7.17 3.03
C LEU A 95 19.25 -5.68 3.39
N LYS A 96 20.01 -5.26 4.39
CA LYS A 96 20.10 -3.84 4.81
C LYS A 96 20.67 -2.93 3.72
N GLN A 97 21.53 -3.44 2.85
CA GLN A 97 22.24 -2.66 1.83
C GLN A 97 21.54 -2.69 0.47
N SER A 98 20.58 -3.58 0.29
CA SER A 98 19.90 -3.78 -1.00
C SER A 98 18.71 -2.85 -1.17
N SER A 99 18.66 -2.15 -2.29
CA SER A 99 17.49 -1.36 -2.70
C SER A 99 16.42 -2.19 -3.43
N ASN A 100 16.76 -3.41 -3.87
CA ASN A 100 15.84 -4.29 -4.60
C ASN A 100 15.99 -5.75 -4.14
N ILE A 101 15.38 -6.05 -2.99
CA ILE A 101 15.48 -7.36 -2.32
C ILE A 101 14.97 -8.49 -3.21
N ALA A 102 13.88 -8.27 -3.95
CA ALA A 102 13.30 -9.32 -4.79
C ALA A 102 14.21 -9.69 -5.97
N ALA A 103 14.89 -8.72 -6.59
CA ALA A 103 15.86 -8.99 -7.65
C ALA A 103 17.10 -9.68 -7.10
N LEU A 104 17.60 -9.26 -5.94
CA LEU A 104 18.72 -9.88 -5.26
C LEU A 104 18.44 -11.34 -4.91
N MET A 105 17.23 -11.63 -4.43
CA MET A 105 16.78 -13.00 -4.16
C MET A 105 16.76 -13.85 -5.43
N ALA A 106 16.22 -13.31 -6.53
CA ALA A 106 16.18 -14.00 -7.80
C ALA A 106 17.59 -14.28 -8.34
N GLU A 107 18.51 -13.36 -8.15
CA GLU A 107 19.91 -13.53 -8.53
C GLU A 107 20.59 -14.66 -7.76
N HIS A 108 20.40 -14.71 -6.43
CA HIS A 108 20.97 -15.75 -5.57
C HIS A 108 20.45 -17.15 -5.92
N VAL A 109 19.17 -17.27 -6.27
CA VAL A 109 18.54 -18.57 -6.49
C VAL A 109 18.63 -19.03 -7.94
N PHE A 110 18.46 -18.15 -8.89
CA PHE A 110 18.31 -18.46 -10.31
C PHE A 110 19.38 -17.80 -11.20
N GLY A 111 20.27 -16.99 -10.62
CA GLY A 111 21.32 -16.27 -11.32
C GLY A 111 20.87 -14.95 -11.95
N GLU A 112 21.83 -14.23 -12.50
CA GLU A 112 21.68 -12.85 -13.01
C GLU A 112 20.59 -12.71 -14.11
N LYS A 113 20.45 -13.71 -14.97
CA LYS A 113 19.41 -13.68 -16.02
C LYS A 113 18.00 -13.65 -15.44
N ALA A 114 17.75 -14.41 -14.38
CA ALA A 114 16.47 -14.44 -13.70
C ALA A 114 16.18 -13.13 -12.96
N ALA A 115 17.19 -12.52 -12.35
CA ALA A 115 17.07 -11.21 -11.73
C ALA A 115 16.61 -10.14 -12.73
N ARG A 116 17.18 -10.13 -13.95
CA ARG A 116 16.75 -9.21 -15.02
C ARG A 116 15.32 -9.45 -15.45
N VAL A 117 14.92 -10.70 -15.66
CA VAL A 117 13.53 -11.04 -16.03
C VAL A 117 12.56 -10.60 -14.94
N LEU A 118 12.87 -10.89 -13.67
CA LEU A 118 12.05 -10.46 -12.54
C LEU A 118 11.94 -8.94 -12.45
N SER A 119 13.03 -8.21 -12.66
CA SER A 119 13.01 -6.74 -12.67
C SER A 119 12.10 -6.17 -13.76
N VAL A 120 12.11 -6.77 -14.95
CA VAL A 120 11.19 -6.39 -16.03
C VAL A 120 9.73 -6.68 -15.65
N LEU A 121 9.45 -7.85 -15.05
CA LEU A 121 8.11 -8.20 -14.59
C LEU A 121 7.62 -7.26 -13.48
N LEU A 122 8.49 -6.89 -12.54
CA LEU A 122 8.18 -5.90 -11.51
C LEU A 122 7.87 -4.53 -12.13
N PHE A 123 8.67 -4.09 -13.08
CA PHE A 123 8.43 -2.84 -13.81
C PHE A 123 7.06 -2.85 -14.51
N LEU A 124 6.72 -3.93 -15.24
CA LEU A 124 5.42 -4.07 -15.88
C LEU A 124 4.26 -4.09 -14.86
N SER A 125 4.48 -4.70 -13.69
CA SER A 125 3.49 -4.71 -12.61
C SER A 125 3.24 -3.30 -12.06
N VAL A 126 4.30 -2.50 -11.90
CA VAL A 126 4.19 -1.09 -11.48
C VAL A 126 3.44 -0.26 -12.52
N LEU A 127 3.73 -0.48 -13.82
CA LEU A 127 2.98 0.19 -14.89
C LEU A 127 1.49 -0.16 -14.86
N GLY A 128 1.16 -1.44 -14.60
CA GLY A 128 -0.22 -1.88 -14.43
C GLY A 128 -0.90 -1.17 -13.25
N TYR A 129 -0.21 -1.03 -12.12
CA TYR A 129 -0.71 -0.31 -10.96
C TYR A 129 -0.94 1.19 -11.24
N VAL A 130 0.01 1.84 -11.91
CA VAL A 130 -0.12 3.24 -12.33
C VAL A 130 -1.34 3.43 -13.24
N ASN A 131 -1.52 2.52 -14.22
CA ASN A 131 -2.70 2.57 -15.10
C ASN A 131 -4.01 2.44 -14.30
N GLY A 132 -4.09 1.49 -13.37
CA GLY A 132 -5.23 1.35 -12.46
C GLY A 132 -5.50 2.61 -11.65
N SER A 133 -4.46 3.25 -11.12
CA SER A 133 -4.56 4.50 -10.36
C SER A 133 -5.09 5.65 -11.23
N LEU A 134 -4.60 5.78 -12.46
CA LEU A 134 -5.08 6.77 -13.44
C LEU A 134 -6.54 6.55 -13.85
N MET A 135 -7.04 5.33 -13.75
CA MET A 135 -8.46 5.04 -14.02
C MET A 135 -9.36 5.34 -12.80
N ASN A 136 -8.90 5.06 -11.60
CA ASN A 136 -9.72 5.14 -10.39
C ASN A 136 -9.74 6.54 -9.77
N ASN A 137 -8.60 7.20 -9.60
CA ASN A 137 -8.52 8.48 -8.90
C ASN A 137 -9.32 9.63 -9.55
N PRO A 138 -9.38 9.78 -10.89
CA PRO A 138 -10.23 10.77 -11.52
C PRO A 138 -11.73 10.56 -11.24
N ARG A 139 -12.17 9.32 -11.00
CA ARG A 139 -13.57 9.04 -10.63
C ARG A 139 -13.89 9.52 -9.22
N VAL A 140 -12.94 9.41 -8.30
CA VAL A 140 -13.09 10.00 -6.96
C VAL A 140 -13.20 11.52 -7.06
N MET A 141 -12.35 12.16 -7.87
CA MET A 141 -12.44 13.61 -8.12
C MET A 141 -13.77 14.00 -8.77
N GLN A 142 -14.30 13.16 -9.66
CA GLN A 142 -15.64 13.35 -10.24
C GLN A 142 -16.71 13.34 -9.15
N ALA A 143 -16.74 12.31 -8.31
CA ALA A 143 -17.69 12.19 -7.22
C ALA A 143 -17.63 13.40 -6.26
N MET A 144 -16.41 13.85 -5.93
CA MET A 144 -16.22 15.06 -5.14
C MET A 144 -16.73 16.34 -5.84
N GLY A 145 -16.65 16.39 -7.17
CA GLY A 145 -17.22 17.47 -7.98
C GLY A 145 -18.75 17.43 -8.01
N GLU A 146 -19.36 16.26 -8.06
CA GLU A 146 -20.81 16.06 -7.99
C GLU A 146 -21.37 16.45 -6.62
N GLU A 147 -20.65 16.10 -5.55
CA GLU A 147 -20.96 16.46 -4.16
C GLU A 147 -20.59 17.92 -3.79
N LYS A 148 -20.12 18.72 -4.75
CA LYS A 148 -19.69 20.11 -4.55
C LYS A 148 -18.53 20.29 -3.56
N ALA A 149 -17.78 19.23 -3.23
CA ALA A 149 -16.55 19.30 -2.48
C ALA A 149 -15.37 19.81 -3.33
N LEU A 150 -15.44 19.60 -4.65
CA LEU A 150 -14.59 20.21 -5.67
C LEU A 150 -15.44 21.03 -6.65
N PRO A 151 -14.81 21.95 -7.43
CA PRO A 151 -15.51 22.66 -8.49
C PRO A 151 -16.22 21.71 -9.46
N ALA A 152 -17.45 22.04 -9.86
CA ALA A 152 -18.28 21.19 -10.73
C ALA A 152 -17.63 20.85 -12.09
N LEU A 153 -16.59 21.57 -12.47
CA LEU A 153 -15.77 21.27 -13.66
C LEU A 153 -15.14 19.88 -13.61
N PHE A 154 -14.80 19.37 -12.43
CA PHE A 154 -14.22 18.03 -12.24
C PHE A 154 -15.23 16.91 -12.46
N ALA A 155 -16.53 17.19 -12.36
CA ALA A 155 -17.59 16.26 -12.67
C ALA A 155 -17.90 16.15 -14.18
N ARG A 156 -17.42 17.11 -14.99
CA ARG A 156 -17.72 17.15 -16.42
C ARG A 156 -16.97 16.07 -17.18
N ARG A 157 -17.71 15.36 -18.02
CA ARG A 157 -17.14 14.42 -18.99
C ARG A 157 -17.07 15.06 -20.37
N THR A 158 -16.06 14.69 -21.14
CA THR A 158 -15.93 15.16 -22.53
C THR A 158 -17.02 14.52 -23.38
N GLU A 159 -17.80 15.31 -24.12
CA GLU A 159 -18.94 14.85 -24.93
C GLU A 159 -18.54 13.78 -25.95
N LYS A 160 -17.36 13.89 -26.55
CA LYS A 160 -16.91 13.02 -27.63
C LYS A 160 -16.55 11.60 -27.16
N ASN A 161 -15.89 11.45 -26.01
CA ASN A 161 -15.30 10.18 -25.57
C ASN A 161 -15.76 9.76 -24.15
N ASN A 162 -16.64 10.52 -23.52
CA ASN A 162 -17.13 10.30 -22.17
C ASN A 162 -16.01 10.18 -21.11
N VAL A 163 -14.89 10.88 -21.32
CA VAL A 163 -13.69 10.84 -20.48
C VAL A 163 -13.68 12.01 -19.50
N LEU A 164 -13.23 11.77 -18.29
CA LEU A 164 -12.99 12.78 -17.25
C LEU A 164 -11.66 13.49 -17.48
N PHE A 165 -11.57 14.23 -18.60
CA PHE A 165 -10.31 14.80 -19.08
C PHE A 165 -9.66 15.73 -18.05
N LEU A 166 -10.43 16.63 -17.42
CA LEU A 166 -9.89 17.59 -16.46
C LEU A 166 -9.38 16.88 -15.19
N SER A 167 -10.17 15.95 -14.64
CA SER A 167 -9.78 15.18 -13.45
C SER A 167 -8.55 14.33 -13.70
N LEU A 168 -8.48 13.67 -14.87
CA LEU A 168 -7.34 12.85 -15.27
C LEU A 168 -6.06 13.67 -15.43
N THR A 169 -6.13 14.78 -16.18
CA THR A 169 -4.97 15.66 -16.40
C THR A 169 -4.50 16.30 -15.10
N THR A 170 -5.42 16.77 -14.27
CA THR A 170 -5.06 17.37 -12.98
C THR A 170 -4.38 16.35 -12.07
N PHE A 171 -4.93 15.14 -11.96
CA PHE A 171 -4.33 14.06 -11.17
C PHE A 171 -2.93 13.70 -11.70
N ALA A 172 -2.78 13.52 -13.01
CA ALA A 172 -1.48 13.21 -13.61
C ALA A 172 -0.45 14.32 -13.41
N MET A 173 -0.83 15.58 -13.60
CA MET A 173 0.07 16.72 -13.38
C MET A 173 0.49 16.84 -11.92
N LEU A 174 -0.44 16.71 -10.98
CA LEU A 174 -0.13 16.73 -9.55
C LEU A 174 0.80 15.58 -9.17
N SER A 175 0.58 14.38 -9.70
CA SER A 175 1.46 13.23 -9.45
C SER A 175 2.89 13.50 -9.94
N VAL A 176 3.04 14.07 -11.14
CA VAL A 176 4.36 14.44 -11.68
C VAL A 176 5.02 15.52 -10.82
N ILE A 177 4.29 16.57 -10.45
CA ILE A 177 4.83 17.65 -9.60
C ILE A 177 5.32 17.09 -8.26
N VAL A 178 4.53 16.22 -7.62
CA VAL A 178 4.90 15.60 -6.33
C VAL A 178 6.18 14.78 -6.46
N VAL A 179 6.33 13.99 -7.53
CA VAL A 179 7.54 13.18 -7.77
C VAL A 179 8.79 14.06 -7.86
N PHE A 180 8.71 15.20 -8.57
CA PHE A 180 9.86 16.10 -8.70
C PHE A 180 10.14 16.93 -7.44
N TRP A 181 9.11 17.21 -6.65
CA TRP A 181 9.26 18.07 -5.45
C TRP A 181 9.69 17.30 -4.21
N ALA A 182 9.34 16.04 -4.12
CA ALA A 182 9.51 15.27 -2.88
C ALA A 182 10.92 14.69 -2.67
N GLU A 183 11.86 14.92 -3.57
CA GLU A 183 13.29 14.54 -3.50
C GLU A 183 13.55 13.05 -3.18
N THR A 184 12.77 12.45 -2.26
CA THR A 184 12.97 11.08 -1.77
C THR A 184 11.64 10.33 -1.64
N PHE A 185 11.62 9.06 -2.05
CA PHE A 185 10.46 8.17 -1.93
C PHE A 185 9.92 8.09 -0.50
N ASP A 186 10.80 8.02 0.50
CA ASP A 186 10.41 7.91 1.90
C ASP A 186 9.65 9.13 2.42
N ARG A 187 9.95 10.32 1.91
CA ARG A 187 9.20 11.54 2.25
C ARG A 187 7.77 11.49 1.70
N ILE A 188 7.61 11.07 0.42
CA ILE A 188 6.28 10.91 -0.19
C ILE A 188 5.48 9.89 0.61
N LEU A 189 6.11 8.75 0.92
CA LEU A 189 5.50 7.66 1.64
C LEU A 189 5.00 8.10 3.02
N SER A 190 5.88 8.71 3.81
CA SER A 190 5.57 9.17 5.17
C SER A 190 4.45 10.21 5.19
N PHE A 191 4.50 11.18 4.25
CA PHE A 191 3.47 12.21 4.13
C PHE A 191 2.12 11.63 3.71
N SER A 192 2.12 10.71 2.73
CA SER A 192 0.90 10.04 2.26
C SER A 192 0.24 9.22 3.36
N ILE A 193 1.03 8.44 4.12
CA ILE A 193 0.52 7.64 5.25
C ILE A 193 -0.03 8.55 6.35
N PHE A 194 0.63 9.66 6.63
CA PHE A 194 0.13 10.62 7.62
C PHE A 194 -1.24 11.18 7.22
N LEU A 195 -1.40 11.61 5.96
CA LEU A 195 -2.68 12.13 5.46
C LEU A 195 -3.78 11.05 5.45
N ASP A 196 -3.44 9.84 5.02
CA ASP A 196 -4.39 8.70 4.99
C ASP A 196 -4.85 8.35 6.42
N SER A 197 -3.92 8.27 7.37
CA SER A 197 -4.22 8.02 8.78
C SER A 197 -5.09 9.11 9.39
N LEU A 198 -4.82 10.37 9.07
CA LEU A 198 -5.64 11.50 9.51
C LEU A 198 -7.06 11.40 8.93
N GLY A 199 -7.18 11.10 7.64
CA GLY A 199 -8.45 10.89 6.96
C GLY A 199 -9.27 9.75 7.58
N MET A 200 -8.60 8.63 7.91
CA MET A 200 -9.25 7.49 8.58
C MET A 200 -9.74 7.85 9.98
N VAL A 201 -8.94 8.56 10.79
CA VAL A 201 -9.34 9.01 12.13
C VAL A 201 -10.56 9.94 12.04
N LEU A 202 -10.55 10.90 11.12
CA LEU A 202 -11.68 11.79 10.90
C LEU A 202 -12.93 11.02 10.44
N SER A 203 -12.78 10.07 9.51
CA SER A 203 -13.88 9.23 9.05
C SER A 203 -14.46 8.37 10.17
N ALA A 204 -13.60 7.77 11.00
CA ALA A 204 -14.05 7.01 12.17
C ALA A 204 -14.76 7.90 13.19
N ALA A 205 -14.29 9.13 13.39
CA ALA A 205 -14.93 10.09 14.29
C ALA A 205 -16.35 10.47 13.86
N THR A 206 -16.64 10.47 12.55
CA THR A 206 -18.01 10.77 12.05
C THR A 206 -19.03 9.74 12.52
N ILE A 207 -18.64 8.48 12.79
CA ILE A 207 -19.54 7.44 13.29
C ILE A 207 -20.17 7.86 14.62
N PHE A 208 -19.38 8.49 15.51
CA PHE A 208 -19.90 8.97 16.81
C PHE A 208 -20.92 10.09 16.61
N ILE A 209 -20.69 10.96 15.63
CA ILE A 209 -21.62 12.07 15.30
C ILE A 209 -22.92 11.50 14.74
N PHE A 210 -22.86 10.55 13.83
CA PHE A 210 -24.04 9.92 13.25
C PHE A 210 -24.85 9.14 14.30
N ARG A 211 -24.18 8.34 15.14
CA ARG A 211 -24.87 7.61 16.22
C ARG A 211 -25.56 8.55 17.20
N ARG A 212 -24.96 9.69 17.52
CA ARG A 212 -25.56 10.70 18.40
C ARG A 212 -26.79 11.37 17.75
N LYS A 213 -26.79 11.56 16.43
CA LYS A 213 -27.93 12.10 15.69
C LYS A 213 -29.08 11.08 15.59
N GLN A 214 -28.77 9.82 15.28
CA GLN A 214 -29.79 8.76 15.18
C GLN A 214 -30.44 8.45 16.53
N GLY A 215 -29.67 8.46 17.63
CA GLY A 215 -30.22 8.29 18.99
C GLY A 215 -31.18 9.39 19.41
N LYS A 216 -31.11 10.57 18.78
CA LYS A 216 -32.09 11.66 19.04
C LYS A 216 -33.37 11.56 18.19
N SER A 217 -33.30 10.87 17.04
CA SER A 217 -34.48 10.72 16.17
C SER A 217 -35.43 9.58 16.57
N HIS A 218 -35.05 8.73 17.51
CA HIS A 218 -35.87 7.66 18.07
C HIS A 218 -36.60 8.07 19.38
N VAL A 219 -36.46 9.31 19.82
CA VAL A 219 -37.07 9.86 21.05
C VAL A 219 -38.15 10.90 20.73
N GLU A 220 -38.40 11.20 19.46
CA GLU A 220 -39.57 11.93 18.94
C GLU A 220 -40.51 10.95 18.25
#